data_24502d9aeafb889bd83418a103d6c791
#
_entry.id   24502d9aeafb889bd83418a103d6c791
#
_cell.length_a   1.000
_cell.length_b   1.000
_cell.length_c   1.000
_cell.angle_alpha   90.00
_cell.angle_beta   90.00
_cell.angle_gamma   90.00
#
_symmetry.space_group_name_H-M   'P 1'
#
loop_
_entity.id
_entity.type
_entity.pdbx_description
1 polymer ?
#
loop_
_entity_poly.entity_id
_entity_poly.type
_entity_poly.pdbx_seq_one_letter_code
_entity_poly.pdbx_strand_id
1 'polypeptide(L)' 'MTEEDRKLIGSFEGKLRHFMFLFDELKQENADLKLLLRQKEEEIKSLEQSRKELEARYTDLKMARTISLYDKDIKDTKQ' A
#
# COMPACT_ATOMS: atom_id res chain seq x y z
N MET A 1 -44.30 -31.24 -19.24
CA MET A 1 -43.81 -30.02 -18.59
C MET A 1 -44.95 -29.00 -18.55
N THR A 2 -45.35 -28.59 -17.37
CA THR A 2 -46.42 -27.60 -17.18
C THR A 2 -45.89 -26.19 -17.42
N GLU A 3 -46.81 -25.22 -17.58
CA GLU A 3 -46.45 -23.83 -17.73
C GLU A 3 -45.80 -23.29 -16.45
N GLU A 4 -46.24 -23.77 -15.29
CA GLU A 4 -45.62 -23.44 -14.00
C GLU A 4 -44.17 -23.92 -13.92
N ASP A 5 -43.89 -25.11 -14.43
CA ASP A 5 -42.53 -25.65 -14.49
C ASP A 5 -41.62 -24.78 -15.35
N ARG A 6 -42.14 -24.31 -16.50
CA ARG A 6 -41.38 -23.40 -17.38
C ARG A 6 -41.06 -22.08 -16.72
N LYS A 7 -42.04 -21.53 -15.97
CA LYS A 7 -41.82 -20.27 -15.23
C LYS A 7 -40.78 -20.43 -14.14
N LEU A 8 -40.78 -21.56 -13.43
CA LEU A 8 -39.79 -21.86 -12.39
C LEU A 8 -38.40 -22.00 -13.01
N ILE A 9 -38.26 -22.68 -14.12
CA ILE A 9 -36.99 -22.84 -14.83
C ILE A 9 -36.48 -21.49 -15.30
N GLY A 10 -37.34 -20.67 -15.92
CA GLY A 10 -36.98 -19.34 -16.38
C GLY A 10 -36.53 -18.41 -15.23
N SER A 11 -37.22 -18.46 -14.09
CA SER A 11 -36.84 -17.72 -12.90
C SER A 11 -35.51 -18.18 -12.35
N PHE A 12 -35.26 -19.48 -12.32
CA PHE A 12 -34.00 -20.07 -11.87
C PHE A 12 -32.85 -19.64 -12.77
N GLU A 13 -33.04 -19.72 -14.09
CA GLU A 13 -32.03 -19.28 -15.06
C GLU A 13 -31.68 -17.82 -14.91
N GLY A 14 -32.68 -16.96 -14.69
CA GLY A 14 -32.47 -15.54 -14.43
C GLY A 14 -31.63 -15.28 -13.18
N LYS A 15 -31.96 -15.98 -12.09
CA LYS A 15 -31.19 -15.90 -10.84
C LYS A 15 -29.76 -16.40 -10.99
N LEU A 16 -29.60 -17.48 -11.76
CA LEU A 16 -28.30 -18.04 -12.03
C LEU A 16 -27.41 -17.06 -12.82
N ARG A 17 -27.96 -16.43 -13.85
CA ARG A 17 -27.24 -15.40 -14.62
C ARG A 17 -26.85 -14.23 -13.75
N HIS A 18 -27.77 -13.78 -12.90
CA HIS A 18 -27.49 -12.69 -11.97
C HIS A 18 -26.38 -13.06 -11.00
N PHE A 19 -26.43 -14.28 -10.46
CA PHE A 19 -25.39 -14.79 -9.57
C PHE A 19 -24.03 -14.84 -10.28
N MET A 20 -23.98 -15.33 -11.52
CA MET A 20 -22.75 -15.38 -12.30
C MET A 20 -22.18 -13.99 -12.57
N PHE A 21 -23.06 -13.02 -12.85
CA PHE A 21 -22.66 -11.64 -13.05
C PHE A 21 -22.02 -11.07 -11.77
N LEU A 22 -22.67 -11.27 -10.62
CA LEU A 22 -22.14 -10.83 -9.33
C LEU A 22 -20.81 -11.51 -8.99
N PHE A 23 -20.71 -12.78 -9.30
CA PHE A 23 -19.48 -13.54 -9.09
C PHE A 23 -18.32 -12.96 -9.91
N ASP A 24 -18.58 -12.65 -11.17
CA ASP A 24 -17.56 -12.05 -12.05
C ASP A 24 -17.17 -10.66 -11.58
N GLU A 25 -18.11 -9.85 -11.12
CA GLU A 25 -17.82 -8.55 -10.53
C GLU A 25 -16.94 -8.66 -9.29
N LEU A 26 -17.28 -9.58 -8.39
CA LEU A 26 -16.47 -9.80 -7.18
C LEU A 26 -15.08 -10.29 -7.51
N LYS A 27 -14.96 -11.15 -8.51
CA LYS A 27 -13.67 -11.65 -8.99
C LYS A 27 -12.81 -10.50 -9.52
N GLN A 28 -13.41 -9.59 -10.27
CA GLN A 28 -12.74 -8.42 -10.81
C GLN A 28 -12.32 -7.46 -9.70
N GLU A 29 -13.21 -7.15 -8.77
CA GLU A 29 -12.90 -6.31 -7.61
C GLU A 29 -11.77 -6.91 -6.77
N ASN A 30 -11.79 -8.22 -6.58
CA ASN A 30 -10.74 -8.91 -5.83
C ASN A 30 -9.38 -8.76 -6.53
N ALA A 31 -9.35 -8.92 -7.85
CA ALA A 31 -8.12 -8.72 -8.62
C ALA A 31 -7.62 -7.28 -8.53
N ASP A 32 -8.52 -6.30 -8.63
CA ASP A 32 -8.20 -4.88 -8.53
C ASP A 32 -7.66 -4.52 -7.14
N LEU A 33 -8.28 -5.05 -6.09
CA LEU A 33 -7.84 -4.84 -4.72
C LEU A 33 -6.46 -5.44 -4.45
N LYS A 34 -6.19 -6.62 -5.00
CA LYS A 34 -4.88 -7.25 -4.89
C LYS A 34 -3.79 -6.44 -5.57
N LEU A 35 -4.10 -5.88 -6.73
CA LEU A 35 -3.18 -4.99 -7.44
C LEU A 35 -2.91 -3.73 -6.65
N LEU A 36 -3.97 -3.10 -6.13
CA LEU A 36 -3.86 -1.90 -5.30
C LEU A 36 -3.03 -2.17 -4.04
N LEU A 37 -3.27 -3.31 -3.39
CA LEU A 37 -2.52 -3.71 -2.20
C LEU A 37 -1.02 -3.83 -2.51
N ARG A 38 -0.67 -4.45 -3.62
CA ARG A 38 0.72 -4.55 -4.06
C ARG A 38 1.37 -3.19 -4.27
N GLN A 39 0.64 -2.28 -4.94
CA GLN A 39 1.12 -0.92 -5.16
C GLN A 39 1.36 -0.18 -3.85
N LYS A 40 0.45 -0.33 -2.89
CA LYS A 40 0.59 0.29 -1.57
C LYS A 40 1.74 -0.29 -0.77
N GLU A 41 1.97 -1.58 -0.86
CA GLU A 41 3.12 -2.24 -0.22
C GLU A 41 4.44 -1.72 -0.79
N GLU A 42 4.52 -1.52 -2.10
CA GLU A 42 5.70 -0.94 -2.76
C GLU A 42 5.93 0.51 -2.32
N GLU A 43 4.85 1.31 -2.24
CA GLU A 43 4.94 2.68 -1.74
C GLU A 43 5.43 2.74 -0.30
N ILE A 44 4.95 1.85 0.55
CA ILE A 44 5.37 1.75 1.94
C ILE A 44 6.86 1.42 2.03
N LYS A 45 7.33 0.46 1.26
CA LYS A 45 8.75 0.10 1.22
C LYS A 45 9.62 1.27 0.78
N SER A 46 9.19 1.99 -0.25
CA SER A 46 9.89 3.16 -0.76
C SER A 46 9.95 4.27 0.28
N LEU A 47 8.83 4.54 0.96
CA LEU A 47 8.76 5.54 2.02
C LEU A 47 9.61 5.17 3.23
N GLU A 48 9.64 3.91 3.63
CA GLU A 48 10.48 3.44 4.72
C GLU A 48 11.96 3.61 4.39
N GLN A 49 12.35 3.32 3.17
CA GLN A 49 13.72 3.49 2.73
C GLN A 49 14.12 4.96 2.74
N SER A 50 13.27 5.83 2.20
CA SER A 50 13.48 7.29 2.24
C SER A 50 13.59 7.80 3.66
N ARG A 51 12.75 7.31 4.56
CA ARG A 51 12.79 7.68 5.97
C ARG A 51 14.12 7.30 6.61
N LYS A 52 14.59 6.07 6.36
CA LYS A 52 15.87 5.59 6.89
C LYS A 52 17.04 6.41 6.37
N GLU A 53 17.03 6.77 5.10
CA GLU A 53 18.04 7.62 4.49
C GLU A 53 18.06 9.01 5.10
N LEU A 54 16.88 9.61 5.32
CA LEU A 54 16.74 10.91 5.95
C LEU A 54 17.21 10.87 7.41
N GLU A 55 16.87 9.84 8.16
CA GLU A 55 17.34 9.66 9.53
C GLU A 55 18.85 9.54 9.60
N ALA A 56 19.45 8.77 8.67
CA ALA A 56 20.90 8.64 8.60
C ALA A 56 21.57 9.97 8.30
N ARG A 57 21.05 10.73 7.33
CA ARG A 57 21.56 12.07 7.00
C ARG A 57 21.41 13.02 8.16
N TYR A 58 20.29 12.99 8.85
CA TYR A 58 20.05 13.83 10.02
C TYR A 58 21.05 13.50 11.12
N THR A 59 21.27 12.23 11.39
CA THR A 59 22.25 11.78 12.39
C THR A 59 23.66 12.22 12.01
N ASP A 60 24.05 12.07 10.76
CA ASP A 60 25.36 12.46 10.25
C ASP A 60 25.56 13.98 10.39
N LEU A 61 24.56 14.77 10.01
CA LEU A 61 24.61 16.23 10.14
C LEU A 61 24.70 16.66 11.60
N LYS A 62 23.97 16.00 12.48
CA LYS A 62 24.00 16.28 13.92
C LYS A 62 25.37 15.97 14.50
N MET A 63 25.96 14.85 14.12
CA MET A 63 27.32 14.47 14.55
C MET A 63 28.35 15.45 14.02
N ALA A 64 28.29 15.78 12.74
CA ALA A 64 29.20 16.75 12.12
C ALA A 64 29.13 18.10 12.80
N ARG A 65 27.91 18.56 13.12
CA ARG A 65 27.70 19.83 13.86
C ARG A 65 28.29 19.77 15.26
N THR A 66 28.10 18.66 15.95
CA THR A 66 28.64 18.47 17.30
C THR A 66 30.17 18.46 17.28
N ILE A 67 30.77 17.78 16.32
CA ILE A 67 32.23 17.74 16.13
C ILE A 67 32.75 19.14 15.81
N SER A 68 32.08 19.88 14.94
CA SER A 68 32.47 21.25 14.59
C SER A 68 32.43 22.20 15.78
N LEU A 69 31.41 22.12 16.60
CA LEU A 69 31.29 22.91 17.82
C LEU A 69 32.38 22.55 18.86
N TYR A 70 32.69 21.27 18.97
CA TYR A 70 33.75 20.80 19.85
C TYR A 70 35.12 21.30 19.41
N ASP A 71 35.43 21.22 18.11
CA ASP A 71 36.67 21.76 17.55
C ASP A 71 36.81 23.27 17.78
N LYS A 72 35.72 24.01 17.63
CA LYS A 72 35.70 25.43 17.88
C LYS A 72 36.02 25.76 19.34
N ASP A 73 35.46 25.03 20.28
CA ASP A 73 35.73 25.19 21.72
C ASP A 73 37.19 24.90 22.03
N ILE A 74 37.78 23.86 21.46
CA ILE A 74 39.20 23.53 21.64
C ILE A 74 40.08 24.65 21.11
N LYS A 75 39.79 25.18 19.95
CA LYS A 75 40.54 26.31 19.36
C LYS A 75 40.44 27.56 20.20
N ASP A 76 39.27 27.89 20.69
CA ASP A 76 39.07 29.04 21.56
C ASP A 76 39.81 28.89 22.91
N THR A 77 39.88 27.68 23.45
CA THR A 77 40.57 27.38 24.69
C THR A 77 42.08 27.49 24.53
N LYS A 78 42.63 27.21 23.38
CA LYS A 78 44.07 27.30 23.08
C LYS A 78 44.55 28.74 22.90
N GLN A 79 43.65 29.64 22.63
CA GLN A 79 43.98 31.05 22.50
C GLN A 79 44.05 31.74 23.87
#